data_cc34da0ad2047ba34d85b8e4b778c7cd
#
_entry.id   cc34da0ad2047ba34d85b8e4b778c7cd
#
_cell.length_a   1.000
_cell.length_b   1.000
_cell.length_c   1.000
_cell.angle_alpha   90.00
_cell.angle_beta   90.00
_cell.angle_gamma   90.00
#
_symmetry.space_group_name_H-M   'P 1'
#
loop_
_entity.id
_entity.type
_entity.pdbx_description
1 polymer ?
#
loop_
_entity_poly.entity_id
_entity_poly.type
_entity_poly.pdbx_seq_one_letter_code
_entity_poly.pdbx_strand_id
1 'polypeptide(L)'
;MANGGGTVDVIDLNAKTVIARIAVDGAPEAAGFDGHGLVFTHLEDHNAIVVIDAKAMKVKATYPMSGCDEPSGIAAIPKKGLIISACDNQIVRLTNAKTGAEVASLPLGKHPDSAFWDEDRQVGYVPCGDGTLTVIRFENDQAHVSEVVTTQAGARTGAVDSTTGWVYLPTAELGAPAKAGGRPSIVPDTFKVLVIGPTPPQ
;
A
#
# COMPACT_ATOMS: atom_id res chain seq x y z
N MET A 1 0.78 9.14 12.27
CA MET A 1 0.39 9.71 10.98
C MET A 1 1.65 10.17 10.26
N ALA A 2 1.84 9.73 9.02
CA ALA A 2 2.91 10.26 8.17
C ALA A 2 2.62 11.73 7.84
N ASN A 3 3.65 12.54 7.76
CA ASN A 3 3.54 13.91 7.28
C ASN A 3 4.73 14.21 6.36
N GLY A 4 4.51 14.98 5.30
CA GLY A 4 5.53 15.32 4.31
C GLY A 4 6.74 16.11 4.84
N GLY A 5 6.86 16.31 6.14
CA GLY A 5 7.97 16.96 6.81
C GLY A 5 9.00 15.99 7.39
N GLY A 6 9.04 14.72 6.95
CA GLY A 6 10.02 13.74 7.43
C GLY A 6 9.75 13.24 8.85
N THR A 7 8.49 13.17 9.27
CA THR A 7 8.12 12.67 10.60
C THR A 7 6.87 11.79 10.57
N VAL A 8 6.79 10.91 11.57
CA VAL A 8 5.60 10.12 11.89
C VAL A 8 5.10 10.51 13.28
N ASP A 9 3.91 11.07 13.37
CA ASP A 9 3.31 11.50 14.64
C ASP A 9 2.57 10.33 15.31
N VAL A 10 2.84 10.10 16.59
CA VAL A 10 2.12 9.16 17.45
C VAL A 10 1.07 9.92 18.23
N ILE A 11 -0.19 9.51 18.08
CA ILE A 11 -1.34 10.20 18.69
C ILE A 11 -1.99 9.27 19.72
N ASP A 12 -2.15 9.77 20.94
CA ASP A 12 -3.01 9.14 21.93
C ASP A 12 -4.47 9.48 21.61
N LEU A 13 -5.27 8.45 21.28
CA LEU A 13 -6.66 8.63 20.88
C LEU A 13 -7.58 9.01 22.06
N ASN A 14 -7.22 8.67 23.30
CA ASN A 14 -8.00 9.06 24.48
C ASN A 14 -7.73 10.51 24.84
N ALA A 15 -6.46 10.87 24.93
CA ALA A 15 -6.05 12.25 25.23
C ALA A 15 -6.22 13.19 24.02
N LYS A 16 -6.34 12.64 22.78
CA LYS A 16 -6.41 13.38 21.51
C LYS A 16 -5.23 14.33 21.31
N THR A 17 -4.05 13.90 21.72
CA THR A 17 -2.81 14.67 21.65
C THR A 17 -1.72 13.87 20.95
N VAL A 18 -0.78 14.60 20.33
CA VAL A 18 0.49 14.02 19.84
C VAL A 18 1.38 13.76 21.05
N ILE A 19 1.74 12.48 21.27
CA ILE A 19 2.58 12.06 22.41
C ILE A 19 4.03 11.81 22.00
N ALA A 20 4.29 11.61 20.72
CA ALA A 20 5.64 11.53 20.17
C ALA A 20 5.67 11.94 18.70
N ARG A 21 6.82 12.40 18.26
CA ARG A 21 7.13 12.69 16.86
C ARG A 21 8.41 11.96 16.49
N ILE A 22 8.30 10.99 15.60
CA ILE A 22 9.40 10.12 15.18
C ILE A 22 9.97 10.70 13.89
N ALA A 23 11.21 11.20 13.94
CA ALA A 23 11.89 11.64 12.73
C ALA A 23 12.21 10.44 11.84
N VAL A 24 11.89 10.57 10.54
CA VAL A 24 12.28 9.66 9.47
C VAL A 24 13.03 10.49 8.43
N ASP A 25 14.02 9.90 7.80
CA ASP A 25 14.90 10.62 6.87
C ASP A 25 14.32 10.51 5.45
N GLY A 26 13.26 11.30 5.16
CA GLY A 26 12.60 11.33 3.87
C GLY A 26 11.10 11.62 3.94
N ALA A 27 10.40 11.45 2.82
CA ALA A 27 8.97 11.66 2.68
C ALA A 27 8.18 10.35 3.00
N PRO A 28 7.58 10.23 4.20
CA PRO A 28 6.81 9.04 4.54
C PRO A 28 5.46 9.03 3.82
N GLU A 29 5.18 7.93 3.14
CA GLU A 29 3.93 7.62 2.45
C GLU A 29 3.01 6.70 3.30
N ALA A 30 2.31 5.77 2.67
CA ALA A 30 1.43 4.84 3.35
C ALA A 30 2.15 4.01 4.42
N ALA A 31 1.40 3.54 5.41
CA ALA A 31 1.92 2.71 6.48
C ALA A 31 1.14 1.40 6.62
N GLY A 32 1.87 0.31 6.86
CA GLY A 32 1.36 -1.00 7.25
C GLY A 32 1.84 -1.38 8.66
N PHE A 33 1.23 -2.39 9.26
CA PHE A 33 1.62 -2.88 10.58
C PHE A 33 1.51 -4.41 10.67
N ASP A 34 2.36 -5.00 11.48
CA ASP A 34 2.42 -6.46 11.63
C ASP A 34 1.48 -7.03 12.71
N GLY A 35 0.76 -6.19 13.44
CA GLY A 35 -0.05 -6.60 14.59
C GLY A 35 0.76 -6.96 15.84
N HIS A 36 2.09 -6.91 15.78
CA HIS A 36 3.00 -7.31 16.87
C HIS A 36 3.89 -6.16 17.37
N GLY A 37 3.60 -4.94 16.94
CA GLY A 37 4.27 -3.74 17.43
C GLY A 37 5.25 -3.10 16.46
N LEU A 38 5.36 -3.60 15.23
CA LEU A 38 6.10 -2.94 14.17
C LEU A 38 5.17 -2.23 13.19
N VAL A 39 5.53 -1.01 12.85
CA VAL A 39 4.91 -0.23 11.78
C VAL A 39 5.95 -0.05 10.68
N PHE A 40 5.52 -0.23 9.45
CA PHE A 40 6.33 -0.07 8.24
C PHE A 40 5.78 1.12 7.46
N THR A 41 6.64 2.01 7.00
CA THR A 41 6.26 3.10 6.09
C THR A 41 7.28 3.22 4.98
N HIS A 42 6.84 3.56 3.78
CA HIS A 42 7.76 3.88 2.69
C HIS A 42 8.34 5.29 2.87
N LEU A 43 9.57 5.47 2.41
CA LEU A 43 10.11 6.77 2.04
C LEU A 43 10.14 6.80 0.50
N GLU A 44 9.17 7.50 -0.10
CA GLU A 44 9.00 7.56 -1.54
C GLU A 44 10.25 8.12 -2.24
N ASP A 45 10.78 9.22 -1.70
CA ASP A 45 11.94 9.95 -2.21
C ASP A 45 13.29 9.22 -2.03
N HIS A 46 13.34 8.20 -1.16
CA HIS A 46 14.57 7.42 -0.90
C HIS A 46 14.47 5.96 -1.30
N ASN A 47 13.35 5.54 -1.88
CA ASN A 47 13.11 4.14 -2.23
C ASN A 47 13.47 3.20 -1.07
N ALA A 48 12.84 3.41 0.08
CA ALA A 48 13.15 2.66 1.30
C ALA A 48 11.91 2.32 2.12
N ILE A 49 12.03 1.29 2.97
CA ILE A 49 11.08 0.98 4.04
C ILE A 49 11.71 1.39 5.37
N VAL A 50 11.02 2.23 6.13
CA VAL A 50 11.35 2.49 7.54
C VAL A 50 10.53 1.56 8.42
N VAL A 51 11.21 0.89 9.33
CA VAL A 51 10.61 0.04 10.36
C VAL A 51 10.59 0.82 11.67
N ILE A 52 9.43 1.01 12.24
CA ILE A 52 9.21 1.74 13.50
C ILE A 52 8.78 0.74 14.57
N ASP A 53 9.46 0.76 15.71
CA ASP A 53 9.00 0.11 16.93
C ASP A 53 7.96 1.01 17.60
N ALA A 54 6.69 0.59 17.55
CA ALA A 54 5.57 1.38 18.06
C ALA A 54 5.62 1.54 19.59
N LYS A 55 6.15 0.55 20.32
CA LYS A 55 6.29 0.61 21.77
C LYS A 55 7.42 1.54 22.19
N ALA A 56 8.55 1.45 21.50
CA ALA A 56 9.72 2.31 21.76
C ALA A 56 9.55 3.71 21.13
N MET A 57 8.55 3.90 20.25
CA MET A 57 8.26 5.13 19.51
C MET A 57 9.50 5.66 18.77
N LYS A 58 10.21 4.78 18.07
CA LYS A 58 11.45 5.13 17.35
C LYS A 58 11.67 4.26 16.12
N VAL A 59 12.48 4.77 15.19
CA VAL A 59 12.97 3.99 14.05
C VAL A 59 13.83 2.84 14.58
N LYS A 60 13.55 1.63 14.11
CA LYS A 60 14.28 0.41 14.42
C LYS A 60 15.25 0.04 13.30
N ALA A 61 14.85 0.24 12.05
CA ALA A 61 15.66 -0.05 10.87
C ALA A 61 15.16 0.74 9.66
N THR A 62 16.02 0.87 8.66
CA THR A 62 15.66 1.35 7.33
C THR A 62 16.20 0.37 6.30
N TYR A 63 15.36 -0.09 5.39
CA TYR A 63 15.69 -1.06 4.35
C TYR A 63 15.66 -0.40 2.98
N PRO A 64 16.81 -0.26 2.29
CA PRO A 64 16.83 0.19 0.91
C PRO A 64 16.07 -0.78 -0.01
N MET A 65 15.36 -0.26 -0.98
CA MET A 65 14.55 -1.02 -1.94
C MET A 65 15.07 -0.85 -3.36
N SER A 66 16.29 -1.33 -3.64
CA SER A 66 16.84 -1.28 -4.99
C SER A 66 15.91 -1.96 -6.00
N GLY A 67 15.60 -1.28 -7.12
CA GLY A 67 14.70 -1.78 -8.16
C GLY A 67 13.21 -1.57 -7.90
N CYS A 68 12.84 -0.88 -6.82
CA CYS A 68 11.49 -0.39 -6.57
C CYS A 68 11.53 1.14 -6.55
N ASP A 69 10.95 1.78 -7.55
CA ASP A 69 10.95 3.22 -7.69
C ASP A 69 9.66 3.80 -7.11
N GLU A 70 9.79 4.90 -6.36
CA GLU A 70 8.68 5.65 -5.76
C GLU A 70 7.64 4.71 -5.08
N PRO A 71 8.05 3.94 -4.04
CA PRO A 71 7.15 3.02 -3.36
C PRO A 71 6.02 3.77 -2.65
N SER A 72 4.78 3.45 -2.97
CA SER A 72 3.58 4.10 -2.44
C SER A 72 2.75 3.17 -1.54
N GLY A 73 1.99 2.23 -2.13
CA GLY A 73 1.15 1.31 -1.37
C GLY A 73 1.92 0.26 -0.58
N ILE A 74 1.54 0.03 0.69
CA ILE A 74 2.19 -0.93 1.58
C ILE A 74 1.18 -1.78 2.33
N ALA A 75 1.44 -3.09 2.45
CA ALA A 75 0.71 -3.98 3.35
C ALA A 75 1.66 -4.99 3.99
N ALA A 76 1.48 -5.25 5.28
CA ALA A 76 2.18 -6.33 5.95
C ALA A 76 1.42 -7.64 5.80
N ILE A 77 2.16 -8.76 5.71
CA ILE A 77 1.65 -10.14 5.74
C ILE A 77 2.23 -10.79 7.02
N PRO A 78 1.56 -10.63 8.18
CA PRO A 78 2.15 -10.99 9.47
C PRO A 78 2.53 -12.47 9.57
N LYS A 79 1.65 -13.39 9.17
CA LYS A 79 1.91 -14.85 9.24
C LYS A 79 3.09 -15.31 8.37
N LYS A 80 3.42 -14.56 7.30
CA LYS A 80 4.56 -14.88 6.44
C LYS A 80 5.80 -14.05 6.74
N GLY A 81 5.68 -13.02 7.58
CA GLY A 81 6.77 -12.09 7.87
C GLY A 81 7.22 -11.32 6.62
N LEU A 82 6.29 -10.99 5.74
CA LEU A 82 6.54 -10.28 4.49
C LEU A 82 5.86 -8.92 4.48
N ILE A 83 6.34 -8.05 3.59
CA ILE A 83 5.77 -6.74 3.27
C ILE A 83 5.50 -6.71 1.77
N ILE A 84 4.30 -6.32 1.37
CA ILE A 84 3.95 -5.96 0.00
C ILE A 84 4.27 -4.48 -0.18
N SER A 85 5.00 -4.14 -1.22
CA SER A 85 5.30 -2.76 -1.61
C SER A 85 4.93 -2.57 -3.08
N ALA A 86 4.08 -1.59 -3.37
CA ALA A 86 3.70 -1.22 -4.71
C ALA A 86 4.62 -0.09 -5.21
N CYS A 87 5.32 -0.31 -6.33
CA CYS A 87 6.34 0.57 -6.88
C CYS A 87 5.87 1.19 -8.20
N ASP A 88 6.15 2.47 -8.47
CA ASP A 88 5.66 3.16 -9.68
C ASP A 88 6.27 2.62 -10.98
N ASN A 89 7.43 1.97 -10.88
CA ASN A 89 8.03 1.25 -12.01
C ASN A 89 7.34 -0.10 -12.33
N GLN A 90 6.05 -0.24 -11.97
CA GLN A 90 5.15 -1.32 -12.35
C GLN A 90 5.55 -2.69 -11.79
N ILE A 91 6.04 -2.73 -10.58
CA ILE A 91 6.29 -3.96 -9.85
C ILE A 91 5.65 -3.95 -8.45
N VAL A 92 5.25 -5.11 -7.99
CA VAL A 92 5.03 -5.38 -6.57
C VAL A 92 6.29 -6.06 -6.04
N ARG A 93 6.95 -5.44 -5.08
CA ARG A 93 8.05 -6.06 -4.36
C ARG A 93 7.55 -6.71 -3.08
N LEU A 94 7.94 -7.95 -2.85
CA LEU A 94 7.77 -8.66 -1.59
C LEU A 94 9.09 -8.63 -0.83
N THR A 95 9.06 -8.07 0.37
CA THR A 95 10.24 -7.86 1.21
C THR A 95 10.11 -8.64 2.51
N ASN A 96 11.17 -9.31 2.94
CA ASN A 96 11.23 -9.92 4.27
C ASN A 96 11.21 -8.82 5.35
N ALA A 97 10.19 -8.83 6.20
CA ALA A 97 9.96 -7.78 7.20
C ALA A 97 11.06 -7.69 8.28
N LYS A 98 11.83 -8.76 8.47
CA LYS A 98 12.90 -8.82 9.49
C LYS A 98 14.26 -8.37 8.93
N THR A 99 14.53 -8.64 7.67
CA THR A 99 15.87 -8.45 7.09
C THR A 99 15.93 -7.37 6.03
N GLY A 100 14.78 -6.94 5.46
CA GLY A 100 14.71 -6.04 4.31
C GLY A 100 15.09 -6.69 2.97
N ALA A 101 15.40 -7.99 2.96
CA ALA A 101 15.76 -8.69 1.75
C ALA A 101 14.54 -8.84 0.81
N GLU A 102 14.77 -8.65 -0.49
CA GLU A 102 13.76 -8.98 -1.50
C GLU A 102 13.51 -10.49 -1.52
N VAL A 103 12.25 -10.87 -1.56
CA VAL A 103 11.79 -12.27 -1.66
C VAL A 103 11.24 -12.56 -3.05
N ALA A 104 10.49 -11.61 -3.61
CA ALA A 104 9.95 -11.71 -4.96
C ALA A 104 9.66 -10.32 -5.52
N SER A 105 9.62 -10.24 -6.85
CA SER A 105 9.14 -9.10 -7.62
C SER A 105 8.13 -9.60 -8.65
N LEU A 106 6.94 -8.99 -8.68
CA LEU A 106 5.83 -9.40 -9.53
C LEU A 106 5.39 -8.22 -10.40
N PRO A 107 4.82 -8.49 -11.60
CA PRO A 107 4.30 -7.41 -12.45
C PRO A 107 3.10 -6.70 -11.81
N LEU A 108 2.98 -5.40 -12.06
CA LEU A 108 1.93 -4.52 -11.56
C LEU A 108 1.42 -3.59 -12.66
N GLY A 109 0.20 -3.06 -12.49
CA GLY A 109 -0.32 -1.95 -13.29
C GLY A 109 0.40 -0.62 -13.00
N LYS A 110 -0.04 0.46 -13.67
CA LYS A 110 0.58 1.79 -13.56
C LYS A 110 -0.04 2.61 -12.44
N HIS A 111 0.78 3.45 -11.81
CA HIS A 111 0.36 4.41 -10.78
C HIS A 111 -0.38 3.74 -9.61
N PRO A 112 0.22 2.76 -8.96
CA PRO A 112 -0.34 2.20 -7.73
C PRO A 112 -0.30 3.25 -6.62
N ASP A 113 -1.19 3.12 -5.61
CA ASP A 113 -1.23 4.07 -4.48
C ASP A 113 -1.58 3.38 -3.15
N SER A 114 -2.04 2.15 -3.20
CA SER A 114 -2.40 1.36 -2.02
C SER A 114 -2.05 -0.11 -2.21
N ALA A 115 -1.90 -0.81 -1.09
CA ALA A 115 -1.88 -2.26 -1.06
C ALA A 115 -2.68 -2.74 0.17
N PHE A 116 -3.37 -3.86 0.04
CA PHE A 116 -4.16 -4.47 1.11
C PHE A 116 -3.82 -5.95 1.21
N TRP A 117 -3.93 -6.48 2.42
CA TRP A 117 -3.81 -7.91 2.68
C TRP A 117 -5.04 -8.43 3.40
N ASP A 118 -5.68 -9.44 2.84
CA ASP A 118 -6.75 -10.20 3.48
C ASP A 118 -6.13 -11.42 4.16
N GLU A 119 -6.00 -11.36 5.47
CA GLU A 119 -5.36 -12.41 6.25
C GLU A 119 -6.18 -13.70 6.29
N ASP A 120 -7.52 -13.61 6.24
CA ASP A 120 -8.39 -14.79 6.30
C ASP A 120 -8.38 -15.57 4.98
N ARG A 121 -8.30 -14.86 3.85
CA ARG A 121 -8.28 -15.44 2.50
C ARG A 121 -6.88 -15.61 1.95
N GLN A 122 -5.86 -15.07 2.62
CA GLN A 122 -4.46 -15.10 2.20
C GLN A 122 -4.27 -14.50 0.80
N VAL A 123 -4.83 -13.31 0.58
CA VAL A 123 -4.84 -12.60 -0.70
C VAL A 123 -4.35 -11.17 -0.53
N GLY A 124 -3.44 -10.76 -1.40
CA GLY A 124 -3.01 -9.36 -1.55
C GLY A 124 -3.73 -8.69 -2.70
N TYR A 125 -4.03 -7.41 -2.55
CA TYR A 125 -4.67 -6.58 -3.56
C TYR A 125 -3.88 -5.29 -3.74
N VAL A 126 -3.58 -4.94 -4.99
CA VAL A 126 -2.91 -3.67 -5.33
C VAL A 126 -3.69 -2.98 -6.44
N PRO A 127 -4.51 -1.97 -6.12
CA PRO A 127 -5.21 -1.17 -7.11
C PRO A 127 -4.28 -0.17 -7.77
N CYS A 128 -4.43 0.02 -9.07
CA CYS A 128 -3.60 0.86 -9.92
C CYS A 128 -4.41 1.94 -10.64
N GLY A 129 -3.79 3.09 -10.84
CA GLY A 129 -4.42 4.24 -11.46
C GLY A 129 -4.77 4.06 -12.95
N ASP A 130 -4.18 3.06 -13.60
CA ASP A 130 -4.53 2.70 -14.98
C ASP A 130 -5.88 1.95 -15.12
N GLY A 131 -6.56 1.66 -14.02
CA GLY A 131 -7.83 0.95 -14.02
C GLY A 131 -7.68 -0.56 -13.90
N THR A 132 -6.67 -1.01 -13.19
CA THR A 132 -6.46 -2.44 -12.87
C THR A 132 -6.38 -2.66 -11.36
N LEU A 133 -6.78 -3.85 -10.91
CA LEU A 133 -6.56 -4.36 -9.57
C LEU A 133 -5.77 -5.67 -9.69
N THR A 134 -4.52 -5.64 -9.24
CA THR A 134 -3.67 -6.84 -9.21
C THR A 134 -3.96 -7.66 -7.96
N VAL A 135 -4.23 -8.95 -8.15
CA VAL A 135 -4.51 -9.92 -7.08
C VAL A 135 -3.32 -10.84 -6.91
N ILE A 136 -2.78 -10.90 -5.69
CA ILE A 136 -1.59 -11.67 -5.33
C ILE A 136 -1.99 -12.84 -4.43
N ARG A 137 -1.55 -14.03 -4.78
CA ARG A 137 -1.72 -15.25 -3.99
C ARG A 137 -0.39 -15.94 -3.77
N PHE A 138 -0.40 -16.89 -2.83
CA PHE A 138 0.74 -17.75 -2.56
C PHE A 138 0.37 -19.20 -2.88
N GLU A 139 1.23 -19.85 -3.65
CA GLU A 139 1.19 -21.28 -3.92
C GLU A 139 2.55 -21.88 -3.53
N ASN A 140 2.56 -22.88 -2.66
CA ASN A 140 3.81 -23.48 -2.13
C ASN A 140 4.80 -22.41 -1.59
N ASP A 141 4.28 -21.40 -0.87
CA ASP A 141 5.00 -20.23 -0.36
C ASP A 141 5.61 -19.31 -1.43
N GLN A 142 5.34 -19.53 -2.69
CA GLN A 142 5.73 -18.65 -3.79
C GLN A 142 4.60 -17.69 -4.13
N ALA A 143 4.90 -16.39 -4.11
CA ALA A 143 3.94 -15.38 -4.51
C ALA A 143 3.81 -15.33 -6.04
N HIS A 144 2.59 -15.14 -6.51
CA HIS A 144 2.30 -14.93 -7.94
C HIS A 144 1.10 -13.99 -8.12
N VAL A 145 1.01 -13.36 -9.27
CA VAL A 145 -0.21 -12.67 -9.70
C VAL A 145 -1.20 -13.73 -10.15
N SER A 146 -2.28 -13.89 -9.39
CA SER A 146 -3.33 -14.87 -9.72
C SER A 146 -4.36 -14.32 -10.68
N GLU A 147 -4.58 -12.99 -10.65
CA GLU A 147 -5.58 -12.33 -11.49
C GLU A 147 -5.25 -10.83 -11.61
N VAL A 148 -5.66 -10.23 -12.73
CA VAL A 148 -5.71 -8.78 -12.92
C VAL A 148 -7.14 -8.42 -13.29
N VAL A 149 -7.85 -7.77 -12.35
CA VAL A 149 -9.25 -7.37 -12.52
C VAL A 149 -9.30 -6.00 -13.17
N THR A 150 -10.09 -5.84 -14.21
CA THR A 150 -10.36 -4.51 -14.79
C THR A 150 -11.25 -3.70 -13.86
N THR A 151 -10.84 -2.48 -13.55
CA THR A 151 -11.54 -1.52 -12.73
C THR A 151 -11.75 -0.21 -13.50
N GLN A 152 -11.85 0.91 -12.82
CA GLN A 152 -11.91 2.23 -13.45
C GLN A 152 -10.59 2.97 -13.27
N ALA A 153 -10.12 3.66 -14.30
CA ALA A 153 -8.97 4.56 -14.19
C ALA A 153 -9.13 5.54 -13.03
N GLY A 154 -8.07 5.70 -12.24
CA GLY A 154 -8.08 6.51 -11.02
C GLY A 154 -8.52 5.75 -9.74
N ALA A 155 -9.05 4.53 -9.83
CA ALA A 155 -9.41 3.70 -8.68
C ALA A 155 -8.16 3.03 -8.08
N ARG A 156 -7.27 3.79 -7.46
CA ARG A 156 -5.94 3.36 -6.99
C ARG A 156 -5.78 3.31 -5.48
N THR A 157 -6.80 3.75 -4.74
CA THR A 157 -6.88 3.65 -3.29
C THR A 157 -8.07 2.79 -2.88
N GLY A 158 -8.16 2.37 -1.62
CA GLY A 158 -9.31 1.60 -1.14
C GLY A 158 -9.08 0.87 0.17
N ALA A 159 -9.88 -0.16 0.38
CA ALA A 159 -9.78 -1.06 1.52
C ALA A 159 -10.38 -2.43 1.19
N VAL A 160 -9.97 -3.45 1.93
CA VAL A 160 -10.61 -4.78 1.94
C VAL A 160 -11.36 -4.97 3.27
N ASP A 161 -12.60 -5.46 3.19
CA ASP A 161 -13.30 -6.00 4.35
C ASP A 161 -12.95 -7.48 4.48
N SER A 162 -12.11 -7.82 5.43
CA SER A 162 -11.65 -9.20 5.66
C SER A 162 -12.79 -10.13 6.08
N THR A 163 -13.90 -9.62 6.62
CA THR A 163 -15.07 -10.44 6.97
C THR A 163 -15.76 -11.00 5.74
N THR A 164 -15.96 -10.15 4.73
CA THR A 164 -16.68 -10.52 3.50
C THR A 164 -15.74 -10.86 2.33
N GLY A 165 -14.50 -10.37 2.33
CA GLY A 165 -13.56 -10.42 1.24
C GLY A 165 -13.82 -9.39 0.13
N TRP A 166 -14.73 -8.45 0.39
CA TRP A 166 -15.05 -7.41 -0.59
C TRP A 166 -14.00 -6.30 -0.56
N VAL A 167 -13.62 -5.85 -1.75
CA VAL A 167 -12.69 -4.74 -1.96
C VAL A 167 -13.48 -3.52 -2.39
N TYR A 168 -13.23 -2.39 -1.74
CA TYR A 168 -13.88 -1.12 -1.98
C TYR A 168 -12.88 -0.12 -2.54
N LEU A 169 -13.10 0.37 -3.76
CA LEU A 169 -12.20 1.32 -4.43
C LEU A 169 -12.98 2.62 -4.74
N PRO A 170 -12.71 3.72 -4.02
CA PRO A 170 -13.28 5.02 -4.33
C PRO A 170 -12.67 5.55 -5.64
N THR A 171 -13.51 6.11 -6.50
CA THR A 171 -13.09 6.73 -7.75
C THR A 171 -14.10 7.77 -8.23
N ALA A 172 -13.73 8.49 -9.28
CA ALA A 172 -14.60 9.41 -10.01
C ALA A 172 -14.22 9.38 -11.49
N GLU A 173 -15.02 10.01 -12.35
CA GLU A 173 -14.61 10.21 -13.74
C GLU A 173 -13.50 11.25 -13.83
N LEU A 174 -12.49 10.93 -14.64
CA LEU A 174 -11.35 11.81 -14.85
C LEU A 174 -11.57 12.65 -16.12
N GLY A 175 -11.52 13.96 -15.97
CA GLY A 175 -11.55 14.93 -17.06
C GLY A 175 -10.14 15.37 -17.47
N ALA A 176 -10.09 16.25 -18.46
CA ALA A 176 -8.83 16.82 -18.91
C ALA A 176 -8.11 17.56 -17.76
N PRO A 177 -6.76 17.53 -17.72
CA PRO A 177 -6.01 18.32 -16.77
C PRO A 177 -6.31 19.82 -16.91
N ALA A 178 -6.38 20.54 -15.80
CA ALA A 178 -6.58 22.00 -15.82
C ALA A 178 -5.38 22.76 -16.45
N LYS A 179 -4.21 22.12 -16.48
CA LYS A 179 -2.98 22.63 -17.13
C LYS A 179 -2.30 21.50 -17.89
N ALA A 180 -1.65 21.79 -18.99
CA ALA A 180 -0.86 20.81 -19.73
C ALA A 180 0.18 20.14 -18.81
N GLY A 181 0.24 18.80 -18.80
CA GLY A 181 1.12 18.01 -17.93
C GLY A 181 0.68 17.92 -16.46
N GLY A 182 -0.48 18.50 -16.09
CA GLY A 182 -1.02 18.40 -14.74
C GLY A 182 -1.78 17.08 -14.49
N ARG A 183 -2.19 16.88 -13.24
CA ARG A 183 -3.08 15.76 -12.90
C ARG A 183 -4.46 15.93 -13.54
N PRO A 184 -5.13 14.83 -13.95
CA PRO A 184 -6.51 14.90 -14.44
C PRO A 184 -7.42 15.60 -13.42
N SER A 185 -8.39 16.37 -13.92
CA SER A 185 -9.44 16.94 -13.07
C SER A 185 -10.46 15.86 -12.72
N ILE A 186 -11.16 16.04 -11.61
CA ILE A 186 -12.32 15.20 -11.27
C ILE A 186 -13.57 15.84 -11.88
N VAL A 187 -14.36 15.04 -12.61
CA VAL A 187 -15.66 15.49 -13.10
C VAL A 187 -16.62 15.57 -11.90
N PRO A 188 -17.28 16.74 -11.67
CA PRO A 188 -18.22 16.89 -10.56
C PRO A 188 -19.33 15.83 -10.58
N ASP A 189 -19.81 15.43 -9.41
CA ASP A 189 -20.95 14.53 -9.20
C ASP A 189 -20.78 13.12 -9.78
N THR A 190 -19.52 12.69 -10.07
CA THR A 190 -19.22 11.35 -10.60
C THR A 190 -18.54 10.43 -9.59
N PHE A 191 -18.40 10.88 -8.33
CA PHE A 191 -17.83 10.04 -7.27
C PHE A 191 -18.65 8.76 -7.09
N LYS A 192 -17.93 7.63 -7.02
CA LYS A 192 -18.50 6.32 -6.71
C LYS A 192 -17.49 5.45 -5.97
N VAL A 193 -18.00 4.39 -5.37
CA VAL A 193 -17.18 3.32 -4.81
C VAL A 193 -17.43 2.06 -5.63
N LEU A 194 -16.40 1.54 -6.27
CA LEU A 194 -16.46 0.23 -6.89
C LEU A 194 -16.43 -0.81 -5.78
N VAL A 195 -17.28 -1.82 -5.89
CA VAL A 195 -17.37 -2.93 -4.93
C VAL A 195 -17.05 -4.21 -5.70
N ILE A 196 -15.93 -4.84 -5.36
CA ILE A 196 -15.41 -6.03 -6.05
C ILE A 196 -15.46 -7.18 -5.05
N GLY A 197 -16.30 -8.16 -5.33
CA GLY A 197 -16.43 -9.34 -4.48
C GLY A 197 -15.48 -10.46 -4.87
N PRO A 198 -15.22 -11.41 -3.96
CA PRO A 198 -14.53 -12.64 -4.31
C PRO A 198 -15.36 -13.41 -5.32
N THR A 199 -14.68 -14.08 -6.25
CA THR A 199 -15.37 -15.00 -7.18
C THR A 199 -16.11 -16.06 -6.35
N PRO A 200 -17.43 -16.30 -6.58
CA PRO A 200 -18.14 -17.37 -5.89
C PRO A 200 -17.41 -18.69 -6.10
N PRO A 201 -17.35 -19.58 -5.10
CA PRO A 201 -16.81 -20.92 -5.31
C PRO A 201 -17.63 -21.62 -6.40
N GLN A 202 -16.92 -22.23 -7.35
CA GLN A 202 -17.53 -23.05 -8.43
C GLN A 202 -18.02 -24.36 -7.87
#